data_acfd6b4171b4245b23fa574a0b4f4c48
#
_entry.id   acfd6b4171b4245b23fa574a0b4f4c48
#
_cell.length_a   1.000
_cell.length_b   1.000
_cell.length_c   1.000
_cell.angle_alpha   90.00
_cell.angle_beta   90.00
_cell.angle_gamma   90.00
#
_symmetry.space_group_name_H-M   'P 1'
#
loop_
_entity.id
_entity.type
_entity.pdbx_description
1 polymer ?
#
loop_
_entity_poly.entity_id
_entity_poly.type
_entity_poly.pdbx_seq_one_letter_code
_entity_poly.pdbx_strand_id
1 'polypeptide(L)'
;MEKFFGKKVTDKFNFEEKDKIPSELPHLNNINNIQKFDLYNKGINHMANEKLSDAIRCFELSLRIDPRFVNAWIKKGYAHFHLSEYSVAISCYDNALDLDINNFEAWNLKGLAYYRMNNLLKAIECCEKSIDINHNNGMAWYNLSCYLVLDGRVDDGMEALKRAIEIDISYAKRAVRDKDFENAKAEEGSRRIIEVVVLEAIRHGYDYPGKIIWITGMDKPEIDDALLRLSMKGLVVRKEKKNFFNKEEYFELSKEIASKVGTLKRSGFMGKSREVSPPVQQLKDISEILAKMRDSVEQGDVQTTMAYFEKLINPSFHGSTMIERFFNEHRDLRLYQNRLKDKGQEYLNSHKSDFIKLMIEIDSKVKGTHFSNNIIDN
;
A
#
# COMPACT_ATOMS: atom_id res chain seq x y z
N MET A 1 7.71 -40.79 18.54
CA MET A 1 6.86 -40.26 17.46
C MET A 1 7.75 -39.78 16.32
N GLU A 2 8.41 -40.77 15.72
CA GLU A 2 9.19 -40.62 14.49
C GLU A 2 8.40 -41.31 13.39
N LYS A 3 8.03 -40.56 12.37
CA LYS A 3 7.69 -41.02 11.01
C LYS A 3 6.91 -39.87 10.34
N PHE A 4 7.64 -39.03 9.62
CA PHE A 4 7.22 -38.27 8.45
C PHE A 4 8.29 -37.22 8.06
N PHE A 5 9.57 -37.65 8.12
CA PHE A 5 10.63 -36.94 7.38
C PHE A 5 11.29 -37.92 6.42
N GLY A 6 10.75 -37.98 5.22
CA GLY A 6 11.29 -38.81 4.17
C GLY A 6 11.03 -38.20 2.82
N LYS A 7 11.92 -37.29 2.40
CA LYS A 7 12.66 -37.29 1.14
C LYS A 7 13.31 -35.92 0.97
N LYS A 8 14.65 -35.91 1.06
CA LYS A 8 15.46 -34.79 0.55
C LYS A 8 15.15 -34.62 -0.92
N VAL A 9 14.48 -33.52 -1.25
CA VAL A 9 14.41 -33.02 -2.63
C VAL A 9 15.66 -32.20 -2.84
N THR A 10 16.80 -32.89 -3.09
CA THR A 10 17.98 -32.32 -3.68
C THR A 10 17.94 -32.68 -5.19
N ASP A 11 16.89 -32.33 -5.86
CA ASP A 11 16.89 -32.32 -7.32
C ASP A 11 17.26 -30.90 -7.77
N LYS A 12 18.58 -30.69 -7.93
CA LYS A 12 19.09 -29.73 -8.89
C LYS A 12 18.45 -30.11 -10.22
N PHE A 13 17.54 -29.27 -10.70
CA PHE A 13 16.97 -29.41 -12.04
C PHE A 13 18.12 -29.37 -13.05
N ASN A 14 18.62 -30.54 -13.44
CA ASN A 14 19.44 -30.70 -14.64
C ASN A 14 18.48 -30.55 -15.81
N PHE A 15 18.48 -29.39 -16.43
CA PHE A 15 17.88 -29.20 -17.75
C PHE A 15 18.70 -30.08 -18.72
N GLU A 16 18.14 -31.21 -19.16
CA GLU A 16 18.68 -31.96 -20.27
C GLU A 16 18.65 -31.07 -21.52
N GLU A 17 19.71 -31.11 -22.29
CA GLU A 17 19.96 -30.28 -23.48
C GLU A 17 18.91 -30.40 -24.59
N LYS A 18 17.92 -31.29 -24.43
CA LYS A 18 16.87 -31.60 -25.40
C LYS A 18 15.70 -30.57 -25.43
N ASP A 19 15.61 -29.69 -24.43
CA ASP A 19 14.55 -28.68 -24.34
C ASP A 19 14.96 -27.28 -24.82
N LYS A 20 16.12 -27.17 -25.51
CA LYS A 20 16.51 -25.89 -26.12
C LYS A 20 15.66 -25.61 -27.35
N ILE A 21 14.69 -24.70 -27.22
CA ILE A 21 14.01 -24.08 -28.36
C ILE A 21 15.07 -23.30 -29.17
N PRO A 22 15.19 -23.50 -30.48
CA PRO A 22 16.19 -22.78 -31.30
C PRO A 22 15.97 -21.26 -31.22
N SER A 23 17.02 -20.51 -30.88
CA SER A 23 17.00 -19.06 -30.61
C SER A 23 16.99 -18.15 -31.85
N GLU A 24 16.67 -18.67 -33.04
CA GLU A 24 17.12 -18.00 -34.28
C GLU A 24 16.02 -17.47 -35.22
N LEU A 25 14.79 -17.24 -34.75
CA LEU A 25 13.76 -16.56 -35.58
C LEU A 25 13.10 -15.42 -34.81
N PRO A 26 13.18 -14.15 -35.29
CA PRO A 26 12.57 -12.98 -34.64
C PRO A 26 11.06 -13.13 -34.38
N HIS A 27 10.37 -13.88 -35.22
CA HIS A 27 8.93 -14.16 -35.08
C HIS A 27 8.63 -15.14 -33.92
N LEU A 28 9.49 -16.13 -33.66
CA LEU A 28 9.35 -17.06 -32.54
C LEU A 28 9.59 -16.38 -31.21
N ASN A 29 10.55 -15.45 -31.14
CA ASN A 29 10.79 -14.66 -29.94
C ASN A 29 9.58 -13.80 -29.58
N ASN A 30 8.85 -13.30 -30.56
CA ASN A 30 7.63 -12.51 -30.31
C ASN A 30 6.47 -13.38 -29.82
N ILE A 31 6.28 -14.57 -30.40
CA ILE A 31 5.26 -15.53 -29.97
C ILE A 31 5.56 -16.07 -28.57
N ASN A 32 6.81 -16.43 -28.29
CA ASN A 32 7.24 -16.90 -26.98
C ASN A 32 7.07 -15.81 -25.93
N ASN A 33 7.38 -14.55 -26.25
CA ASN A 33 7.17 -13.42 -25.36
C ASN A 33 5.68 -13.23 -25.04
N ILE A 34 4.78 -13.26 -26.04
CA ILE A 34 3.34 -13.17 -25.83
C ILE A 34 2.88 -14.31 -24.93
N GLN A 35 3.28 -15.54 -25.23
CA GLN A 35 2.85 -16.72 -24.49
C GLN A 35 3.34 -16.74 -23.03
N LYS A 36 4.57 -16.27 -22.73
CA LYS A 36 5.05 -16.19 -21.34
C LYS A 36 4.24 -15.20 -20.51
N PHE A 37 3.89 -14.03 -21.09
CA PHE A 37 3.07 -13.04 -20.40
C PHE A 37 1.62 -13.50 -20.22
N ASP A 38 1.04 -14.22 -21.19
CA ASP A 38 -0.29 -14.80 -21.06
C ASP A 38 -0.35 -15.83 -19.92
N LEU A 39 0.66 -16.68 -19.81
CA LEU A 39 0.78 -17.64 -18.72
C LEU A 39 0.98 -16.94 -17.38
N TYR A 40 1.84 -15.95 -17.32
CA TYR A 40 2.05 -15.13 -16.13
C TYR A 40 0.73 -14.47 -15.68
N ASN A 41 -0.01 -13.84 -16.58
CA ASN A 41 -1.28 -13.18 -16.29
C ASN A 41 -2.36 -14.18 -15.84
N LYS A 42 -2.40 -15.38 -16.44
CA LYS A 42 -3.26 -16.46 -15.95
C LYS A 42 -2.89 -16.87 -14.53
N GLY A 43 -1.59 -16.94 -14.20
CA GLY A 43 -1.11 -17.20 -12.85
C GLY A 43 -1.58 -16.13 -11.87
N ILE A 44 -1.48 -14.84 -12.22
CA ILE A 44 -2.00 -13.73 -11.40
C ILE A 44 -3.52 -13.87 -11.18
N ASN A 45 -4.29 -14.20 -12.22
CA ASN A 45 -5.73 -14.41 -12.10
C ASN A 45 -6.06 -15.61 -11.19
N HIS A 46 -5.29 -16.69 -11.25
CA HIS A 46 -5.45 -17.82 -10.33
C HIS A 46 -5.15 -17.43 -8.89
N MET A 47 -4.11 -16.62 -8.64
CA MET A 47 -3.81 -16.07 -7.30
C MET A 47 -4.95 -15.22 -6.77
N ALA A 48 -5.52 -14.34 -7.59
CA ALA A 48 -6.66 -13.50 -7.20
C ALA A 48 -7.91 -14.32 -6.83
N ASN A 49 -8.02 -15.55 -7.35
CA ASN A 49 -9.09 -16.50 -7.04
C ASN A 49 -8.66 -17.56 -5.99
N GLU A 50 -7.57 -17.32 -5.27
CA GLU A 50 -7.02 -18.21 -4.22
C GLU A 50 -6.63 -19.63 -4.72
N LYS A 51 -6.51 -19.82 -6.04
CA LYS A 51 -6.09 -21.09 -6.67
C LYS A 51 -4.56 -21.13 -6.78
N LEU A 52 -3.88 -21.20 -5.64
CA LEU A 52 -2.44 -21.07 -5.56
C LEU A 52 -1.67 -22.14 -6.33
N SER A 53 -2.12 -23.40 -6.31
CA SER A 53 -1.48 -24.49 -7.06
C SER A 53 -1.57 -24.29 -8.58
N ASP A 54 -2.70 -23.81 -9.07
CA ASP A 54 -2.87 -23.50 -10.49
C ASP A 54 -2.02 -22.28 -10.90
N ALA A 55 -1.90 -21.30 -10.01
CA ALA A 55 -1.03 -20.15 -10.20
C ALA A 55 0.46 -20.57 -10.33
N ILE A 56 0.94 -21.42 -9.42
CA ILE A 56 2.30 -21.96 -9.46
C ILE A 56 2.56 -22.66 -10.80
N ARG A 57 1.64 -23.51 -11.23
CA ARG A 57 1.77 -24.20 -12.53
C ARG A 57 1.85 -23.24 -13.70
N CYS A 58 1.07 -22.18 -13.70
CA CYS A 58 1.13 -21.14 -14.74
C CYS A 58 2.46 -20.39 -14.72
N PHE A 59 2.99 -20.04 -13.54
CA PHE A 59 4.30 -19.41 -13.43
C PHE A 59 5.42 -20.36 -13.86
N GLU A 60 5.34 -21.64 -13.55
CA GLU A 60 6.31 -22.64 -14.02
C GLU A 60 6.33 -22.76 -15.54
N LEU A 61 5.17 -22.79 -16.18
CA LEU A 61 5.09 -22.80 -17.63
C LEU A 61 5.64 -21.52 -18.24
N SER A 62 5.39 -20.36 -17.63
CA SER A 62 5.96 -19.09 -18.04
C SER A 62 7.50 -19.10 -17.93
N LEU A 63 8.05 -19.65 -16.83
CA LEU A 63 9.47 -19.79 -16.57
C LEU A 63 10.17 -20.85 -17.45
N ARG A 64 9.44 -21.86 -17.95
CA ARG A 64 9.97 -22.78 -18.97
C ARG A 64 10.21 -22.07 -20.30
N ILE A 65 9.38 -21.09 -20.64
CA ILE A 65 9.56 -20.28 -21.85
C ILE A 65 10.69 -19.27 -21.64
N ASP A 66 10.71 -18.60 -20.49
CA ASP A 66 11.76 -17.63 -20.16
C ASP A 66 12.23 -17.80 -18.70
N PRO A 67 13.31 -18.57 -18.47
CA PRO A 67 13.87 -18.76 -17.12
C PRO A 67 14.37 -17.48 -16.47
N ARG A 68 14.58 -16.41 -17.25
CA ARG A 68 15.05 -15.10 -16.76
C ARG A 68 13.92 -14.13 -16.43
N PHE A 69 12.68 -14.59 -16.42
CA PHE A 69 11.53 -13.75 -16.10
C PHE A 69 11.41 -13.53 -14.59
N VAL A 70 12.10 -12.53 -14.06
CA VAL A 70 12.21 -12.18 -12.63
C VAL A 70 10.84 -12.13 -11.94
N ASN A 71 9.86 -11.45 -12.57
CA ASN A 71 8.52 -11.31 -11.98
C ASN A 71 7.80 -12.65 -11.80
N ALA A 72 8.01 -13.61 -12.67
CA ALA A 72 7.42 -14.93 -12.55
C ALA A 72 8.03 -15.71 -11.37
N TRP A 73 9.33 -15.58 -11.14
CA TRP A 73 9.99 -16.12 -9.95
C TRP A 73 9.44 -15.52 -8.67
N ILE A 74 9.30 -14.19 -8.60
CA ILE A 74 8.74 -13.48 -7.44
C ILE A 74 7.30 -13.96 -7.15
N LYS A 75 6.43 -14.00 -8.17
CA LYS A 75 5.03 -14.40 -7.97
C LYS A 75 4.88 -15.89 -7.69
N LYS A 76 5.74 -16.74 -8.25
CA LYS A 76 5.83 -18.17 -7.86
C LYS A 76 6.20 -18.29 -6.37
N GLY A 77 7.24 -17.58 -5.93
CA GLY A 77 7.64 -17.56 -4.51
C GLY A 77 6.52 -17.05 -3.60
N TYR A 78 5.81 -16.01 -4.01
CA TYR A 78 4.67 -15.48 -3.28
C TYR A 78 3.52 -16.52 -3.15
N ALA A 79 3.24 -17.28 -4.20
CA ALA A 79 2.24 -18.34 -4.14
C ALA A 79 2.66 -19.48 -3.17
N HIS A 80 3.93 -19.89 -3.20
CA HIS A 80 4.48 -20.86 -2.23
C HIS A 80 4.45 -20.32 -0.80
N PHE A 81 4.73 -19.04 -0.60
CA PHE A 81 4.62 -18.40 0.71
C PHE A 81 3.21 -18.53 1.29
N HIS A 82 2.17 -18.29 0.50
CA HIS A 82 0.77 -18.43 0.93
C HIS A 82 0.34 -19.89 1.17
N LEU A 83 1.04 -20.84 0.59
CA LEU A 83 0.90 -22.28 0.92
C LEU A 83 1.73 -22.66 2.18
N SER A 84 2.36 -21.70 2.85
CA SER A 84 3.26 -21.92 3.99
C SER A 84 4.53 -22.72 3.64
N GLU A 85 4.88 -22.81 2.36
CA GLU A 85 6.08 -23.47 1.85
C GLU A 85 7.25 -22.48 1.79
N TYR A 86 7.63 -21.94 2.97
CA TYR A 86 8.53 -20.79 3.08
C TYR A 86 9.94 -21.04 2.52
N SER A 87 10.46 -22.25 2.68
CA SER A 87 11.78 -22.62 2.11
C SER A 87 11.77 -22.63 0.58
N VAL A 88 10.67 -23.08 -0.03
CA VAL A 88 10.51 -23.05 -1.49
C VAL A 88 10.34 -21.61 -1.98
N ALA A 89 9.55 -20.80 -1.23
CA ALA A 89 9.38 -19.39 -1.51
C ALA A 89 10.73 -18.65 -1.51
N ILE A 90 11.59 -18.89 -0.50
CA ILE A 90 12.94 -18.32 -0.42
C ILE A 90 13.77 -18.72 -1.64
N SER A 91 13.76 -19.99 -2.04
CA SER A 91 14.48 -20.43 -3.25
C SER A 91 14.00 -19.72 -4.52
N CYS A 92 12.70 -19.45 -4.64
CA CYS A 92 12.17 -18.68 -5.75
C CYS A 92 12.65 -17.21 -5.72
N TYR A 93 12.70 -16.59 -4.53
CA TYR A 93 13.22 -15.22 -4.38
C TYR A 93 14.72 -15.17 -4.63
N ASP A 94 15.49 -16.22 -4.26
CA ASP A 94 16.91 -16.33 -4.58
C ASP A 94 17.14 -16.37 -6.09
N ASN A 95 16.36 -17.18 -6.84
CA ASN A 95 16.42 -17.18 -8.29
C ASN A 95 16.08 -15.81 -8.90
N ALA A 96 15.13 -15.09 -8.33
CA ALA A 96 14.81 -13.73 -8.77
C ALA A 96 15.98 -12.76 -8.51
N LEU A 97 16.63 -12.88 -7.34
CA LEU A 97 17.76 -12.03 -6.93
C LEU A 97 19.05 -12.37 -7.67
N ASP A 98 19.27 -13.62 -8.07
CA ASP A 98 20.39 -14.02 -8.94
C ASP A 98 20.27 -13.35 -10.32
N LEU A 99 19.07 -13.06 -10.78
CA LEU A 99 18.77 -12.37 -12.03
C LEU A 99 18.78 -10.85 -11.90
N ASP A 100 18.29 -10.34 -10.77
CA ASP A 100 18.20 -8.91 -10.44
C ASP A 100 18.43 -8.70 -8.94
N ILE A 101 19.69 -8.53 -8.57
CA ILE A 101 20.11 -8.32 -7.17
C ILE A 101 19.53 -7.03 -6.57
N ASN A 102 19.16 -6.05 -7.41
CA ASN A 102 18.57 -4.79 -6.99
C ASN A 102 17.05 -4.83 -6.90
N ASN A 103 16.45 -6.00 -6.88
CA ASN A 103 15.02 -6.15 -6.74
C ASN A 103 14.58 -6.03 -5.26
N PHE A 104 14.19 -4.82 -4.85
CA PHE A 104 13.79 -4.57 -3.47
C PHE A 104 12.54 -5.35 -3.04
N GLU A 105 11.60 -5.66 -3.97
CA GLU A 105 10.42 -6.48 -3.68
C GLU A 105 10.83 -7.91 -3.30
N ALA A 106 11.73 -8.52 -4.07
CA ALA A 106 12.22 -9.87 -3.79
C ALA A 106 12.95 -9.94 -2.44
N TRP A 107 13.78 -8.96 -2.11
CA TRP A 107 14.44 -8.88 -0.80
C TRP A 107 13.41 -8.78 0.33
N ASN A 108 12.41 -7.89 0.23
CA ASN A 108 11.38 -7.74 1.27
C ASN A 108 10.55 -9.01 1.46
N LEU A 109 10.13 -9.67 0.37
CA LEU A 109 9.38 -10.92 0.43
C LEU A 109 10.20 -12.09 1.00
N LYS A 110 11.50 -12.15 0.69
CA LYS A 110 12.44 -13.11 1.28
C LYS A 110 12.56 -12.89 2.78
N GLY A 111 12.65 -11.64 3.22
CA GLY A 111 12.64 -11.26 4.64
C GLY A 111 11.37 -11.73 5.36
N LEU A 112 10.20 -11.53 4.74
CA LEU A 112 8.92 -12.00 5.27
C LEU A 112 8.88 -13.54 5.38
N ALA A 113 9.46 -14.27 4.43
CA ALA A 113 9.54 -15.73 4.49
C ALA A 113 10.47 -16.20 5.62
N TYR A 114 11.61 -15.55 5.84
CA TYR A 114 12.47 -15.84 7.00
C TYR A 114 11.80 -15.54 8.33
N TYR A 115 11.04 -14.43 8.43
CA TYR A 115 10.23 -14.13 9.62
C TYR A 115 9.24 -15.25 9.92
N ARG A 116 8.52 -15.75 8.92
CA ARG A 116 7.56 -16.87 9.08
C ARG A 116 8.26 -18.18 9.50
N MET A 117 9.55 -18.32 9.24
CA MET A 117 10.40 -19.42 9.72
C MET A 117 11.04 -19.11 11.07
N ASN A 118 10.65 -18.03 11.73
CA ASN A 118 11.21 -17.57 13.01
C ASN A 118 12.72 -17.25 12.96
N ASN A 119 13.22 -16.83 11.79
CA ASN A 119 14.61 -16.42 11.61
C ASN A 119 14.69 -14.90 11.49
N LEU A 120 14.59 -14.21 12.65
CA LEU A 120 14.55 -12.76 12.73
C LEU A 120 15.80 -12.09 12.16
N LEU A 121 16.99 -12.65 12.42
CA LEU A 121 18.24 -12.07 11.94
C LEU A 121 18.29 -11.97 10.42
N LYS A 122 17.92 -13.04 9.72
CA LYS A 122 17.86 -13.03 8.25
C LYS A 122 16.70 -12.18 7.73
N ALA A 123 15.60 -12.11 8.46
CA ALA A 123 14.49 -11.25 8.10
C ALA A 123 14.89 -9.77 8.16
N ILE A 124 15.59 -9.34 9.20
CA ILE A 124 16.15 -7.99 9.37
C ILE A 124 17.12 -7.68 8.22
N GLU A 125 18.12 -8.55 7.98
CA GLU A 125 19.09 -8.36 6.91
C GLU A 125 18.43 -8.16 5.52
N CYS A 126 17.41 -8.96 5.22
CA CYS A 126 16.70 -8.84 3.95
C CYS A 126 15.90 -7.53 3.85
N CYS A 127 15.27 -7.06 4.94
CA CYS A 127 14.58 -5.77 4.95
C CYS A 127 15.57 -4.61 4.80
N GLU A 128 16.71 -4.65 5.46
CA GLU A 128 17.78 -3.65 5.32
C GLU A 128 18.25 -3.55 3.86
N LYS A 129 18.52 -4.68 3.20
CA LYS A 129 18.87 -4.69 1.75
C LYS A 129 17.76 -4.13 0.88
N SER A 130 16.50 -4.44 1.17
CA SER A 130 15.37 -3.86 0.45
C SER A 130 15.30 -2.33 0.59
N ILE A 131 15.57 -1.82 1.80
CA ILE A 131 15.59 -0.39 2.12
C ILE A 131 16.77 0.31 1.47
N ASP A 132 17.96 -0.30 1.47
CA ASP A 132 19.16 0.24 0.81
C ASP A 132 18.94 0.46 -0.68
N ILE A 133 18.19 -0.44 -1.33
CA ILE A 133 17.84 -0.33 -2.75
C ILE A 133 16.74 0.71 -2.96
N ASN A 134 15.71 0.70 -2.12
CA ASN A 134 14.59 1.63 -2.21
C ASN A 134 14.20 2.17 -0.83
N HIS A 135 14.76 3.33 -0.46
CA HIS A 135 14.48 3.99 0.81
C HIS A 135 13.01 4.39 1.02
N ASN A 136 12.23 4.45 -0.06
CA ASN A 136 10.80 4.77 -0.01
C ASN A 136 9.91 3.51 0.06
N ASN A 137 10.48 2.33 0.32
CA ASN A 137 9.71 1.12 0.54
C ASN A 137 9.11 1.10 1.96
N GLY A 138 7.95 1.70 2.15
CA GLY A 138 7.26 1.75 3.45
C GLY A 138 6.96 0.37 4.03
N MET A 139 6.70 -0.63 3.17
CA MET A 139 6.48 -2.01 3.63
C MET A 139 7.74 -2.63 4.24
N ALA A 140 8.91 -2.40 3.64
CA ALA A 140 10.17 -2.91 4.18
C ALA A 140 10.52 -2.22 5.51
N TRP A 141 10.30 -0.90 5.63
CA TRP A 141 10.43 -0.18 6.89
C TRP A 141 9.50 -0.72 7.97
N TYR A 142 8.23 -0.97 7.61
CA TYR A 142 7.26 -1.53 8.54
C TYR A 142 7.64 -2.94 9.00
N ASN A 143 8.00 -3.82 8.07
CA ASN A 143 8.45 -5.18 8.41
C ASN A 143 9.72 -5.15 9.28
N LEU A 144 10.68 -4.29 8.94
CA LEU A 144 11.88 -4.09 9.74
C LEU A 144 11.54 -3.66 11.17
N SER A 145 10.59 -2.75 11.34
CA SER A 145 10.16 -2.30 12.67
C SER A 145 9.60 -3.44 13.52
N CYS A 146 8.74 -4.30 12.94
CA CYS A 146 8.22 -5.48 13.63
C CYS A 146 9.35 -6.43 14.04
N TYR A 147 10.28 -6.72 13.14
CA TYR A 147 11.36 -7.67 13.40
C TYR A 147 12.34 -7.16 14.44
N LEU A 148 12.68 -5.86 14.43
CA LEU A 148 13.54 -5.23 15.42
C LEU A 148 12.91 -5.24 16.81
N VAL A 149 11.61 -4.95 16.90
CA VAL A 149 10.87 -5.00 18.16
C VAL A 149 10.84 -6.43 18.72
N LEU A 150 10.59 -7.42 17.89
CA LEU A 150 10.62 -8.83 18.30
C LEU A 150 12.01 -9.32 18.69
N ASP A 151 13.06 -8.76 18.08
CA ASP A 151 14.47 -9.02 18.44
C ASP A 151 14.90 -8.30 19.75
N GLY A 152 14.03 -7.46 20.32
CA GLY A 152 14.28 -6.69 21.55
C GLY A 152 14.94 -5.32 21.31
N ARG A 153 15.19 -4.96 20.07
CA ARG A 153 15.75 -3.66 19.63
C ARG A 153 14.64 -2.63 19.48
N VAL A 154 13.96 -2.32 20.57
CA VAL A 154 12.71 -1.54 20.55
C VAL A 154 12.94 -0.13 19.98
N ASP A 155 14.03 0.54 20.36
CA ASP A 155 14.32 1.91 19.90
C ASP A 155 14.52 2.00 18.38
N ASP A 156 15.31 1.08 17.83
CA ASP A 156 15.54 0.98 16.39
C ASP A 156 14.22 0.64 15.66
N GLY A 157 13.42 -0.26 16.26
CA GLY A 157 12.10 -0.61 15.75
C GLY A 157 11.14 0.58 15.69
N MET A 158 11.15 1.45 16.72
CA MET A 158 10.32 2.66 16.72
C MET A 158 10.76 3.68 15.66
N GLU A 159 12.07 3.85 15.42
CA GLU A 159 12.54 4.74 14.35
C GLU A 159 12.18 4.16 12.97
N ALA A 160 12.27 2.84 12.77
CA ALA A 160 11.84 2.19 11.55
C ALA A 160 10.31 2.34 11.32
N LEU A 161 9.50 2.20 12.38
CA LEU A 161 8.05 2.42 12.32
C LEU A 161 7.72 3.86 11.92
N LYS A 162 8.40 4.82 12.52
CA LYS A 162 8.25 6.22 12.18
C LYS A 162 8.53 6.46 10.69
N ARG A 163 9.60 5.88 10.15
CA ARG A 163 9.91 5.95 8.71
C ARG A 163 8.82 5.35 7.85
N ALA A 164 8.27 4.21 8.22
CA ALA A 164 7.14 3.60 7.50
C ALA A 164 5.92 4.55 7.46
N ILE A 165 5.57 5.15 8.60
CA ILE A 165 4.43 6.08 8.72
C ILE A 165 4.70 7.39 7.97
N GLU A 166 5.94 7.90 7.95
CA GLU A 166 6.34 9.06 7.14
C GLU A 166 6.11 8.83 5.64
N ILE A 167 6.30 7.61 5.16
CA ILE A 167 6.07 7.23 3.76
C ILE A 167 4.58 7.06 3.48
N ASP A 168 3.86 6.34 4.35
CA ASP A 168 2.42 6.11 4.23
C ASP A 168 1.80 6.02 5.63
N ILE A 169 0.93 7.00 5.94
CA ILE A 169 0.22 7.11 7.21
C ILE A 169 -0.65 5.88 7.51
N SER A 170 -1.02 5.07 6.52
CA SER A 170 -1.82 3.86 6.72
C SER A 170 -1.13 2.83 7.63
N TYR A 171 0.21 2.86 7.71
CA TYR A 171 0.98 2.01 8.63
C TYR A 171 0.71 2.35 10.11
N ALA A 172 0.29 3.58 10.42
CA ALA A 172 -0.13 3.95 11.78
C ALA A 172 -1.27 3.07 12.29
N LYS A 173 -2.32 2.92 11.46
CA LYS A 173 -3.48 2.07 11.80
C LYS A 173 -3.12 0.59 11.88
N ARG A 174 -2.18 0.15 11.04
CA ARG A 174 -1.69 -1.23 11.06
C ARG A 174 -0.90 -1.51 12.34
N ALA A 175 0.01 -0.61 12.73
CA ALA A 175 0.87 -0.76 13.91
C ALA A 175 0.07 -0.93 15.22
N VAL A 176 -0.99 -0.15 15.40
CA VAL A 176 -1.87 -0.21 16.59
C VAL A 176 -2.54 -1.58 16.77
N ARG A 177 -2.71 -2.35 15.69
CA ARG A 177 -3.42 -3.64 15.69
C ARG A 177 -2.51 -4.84 15.48
N ASP A 178 -1.23 -4.61 15.28
CA ASP A 178 -0.29 -5.67 14.95
C ASP A 178 0.22 -6.33 16.24
N LYS A 179 -0.01 -7.64 16.35
CA LYS A 179 0.39 -8.45 17.50
C LYS A 179 1.90 -8.48 17.73
N ASP A 180 2.69 -8.25 16.70
CA ASP A 180 4.14 -8.19 16.80
C ASP A 180 4.58 -7.05 17.73
N PHE A 181 3.78 -5.98 17.81
CA PHE A 181 4.00 -4.88 18.73
C PHE A 181 3.36 -5.10 20.12
N GLU A 182 2.28 -5.90 20.25
CA GLU A 182 1.70 -6.26 21.54
C GLU A 182 2.69 -7.08 22.39
N ASN A 183 3.50 -7.91 21.73
CA ASN A 183 4.54 -8.72 22.38
C ASN A 183 5.81 -7.94 22.74
N ALA A 184 5.92 -6.67 22.36
CA ALA A 184 7.02 -5.80 22.76
C ALA A 184 6.94 -5.50 24.27
N LYS A 185 7.21 -6.51 25.06
CA LYS A 185 7.35 -6.56 26.54
C LYS A 185 7.09 -5.23 27.23
N ALA A 186 6.04 -5.25 28.04
CA ALA A 186 5.62 -4.24 28.99
C ALA A 186 4.78 -3.10 28.40
N GLU A 187 3.85 -2.65 29.20
CA GLU A 187 3.00 -1.44 29.07
C GLU A 187 3.70 -0.23 28.46
N GLU A 188 5.00 -0.12 28.66
CA GLU A 188 5.86 0.96 28.14
C GLU A 188 6.10 0.88 26.63
N GLY A 189 6.30 -0.31 26.07
CA GLY A 189 6.49 -0.49 24.61
C GLY A 189 5.23 -0.15 23.82
N SER A 190 4.08 -0.62 24.27
CA SER A 190 2.78 -0.28 23.64
C SER A 190 2.49 1.23 23.73
N ARG A 191 2.79 1.85 24.87
CA ARG A 191 2.67 3.31 25.05
C ARG A 191 3.55 4.08 24.07
N ARG A 192 4.77 3.62 23.83
CA ARG A 192 5.71 4.27 22.89
C ARG A 192 5.23 4.17 21.44
N ILE A 193 4.66 3.03 21.04
CA ILE A 193 4.06 2.86 19.72
C ILE A 193 2.92 3.86 19.52
N ILE A 194 2.02 3.95 20.49
CA ILE A 194 0.90 4.89 20.45
C ILE A 194 1.40 6.34 20.33
N GLU A 195 2.42 6.70 21.10
CA GLU A 195 3.03 8.04 21.01
C GLU A 195 3.62 8.34 19.63
N VAL A 196 4.37 7.39 19.04
CA VAL A 196 4.91 7.53 17.67
C VAL A 196 3.78 7.69 16.66
N VAL A 197 2.76 6.85 16.74
CA VAL A 197 1.60 6.88 15.84
C VAL A 197 0.86 8.22 15.93
N VAL A 198 0.59 8.72 17.14
CA VAL A 198 -0.11 10.00 17.35
C VAL A 198 0.75 11.18 16.91
N LEU A 199 2.05 11.17 17.22
CA LEU A 199 2.97 12.22 16.82
C LEU A 199 3.07 12.33 15.29
N GLU A 200 3.22 11.19 14.60
CA GLU A 200 3.29 11.18 13.13
C GLU A 200 1.93 11.51 12.49
N ALA A 201 0.81 11.15 13.11
CA ALA A 201 -0.51 11.60 12.64
C ALA A 201 -0.61 13.15 12.68
N ILE A 202 -0.19 13.79 13.77
CA ILE A 202 -0.15 15.26 13.88
C ILE A 202 0.78 15.86 12.82
N ARG A 203 1.94 15.25 12.59
CA ARG A 203 2.89 15.66 11.55
C ARG A 203 2.30 15.62 10.14
N HIS A 204 1.39 14.69 9.88
CA HIS A 204 0.65 14.57 8.61
C HIS A 204 -0.61 15.46 8.55
N GLY A 205 -0.83 16.34 9.52
CA GLY A 205 -1.95 17.27 9.54
C GLY A 205 -3.25 16.72 10.15
N TYR A 206 -3.20 15.56 10.83
CA TYR A 206 -4.29 15.05 11.64
C TYR A 206 -4.21 15.63 13.05
N ASP A 207 -4.50 16.92 13.16
CA ASP A 207 -4.25 17.78 14.32
C ASP A 207 -5.39 17.79 15.36
N TYR A 208 -6.57 17.29 15.01
CA TYR A 208 -7.72 17.15 15.91
C TYR A 208 -7.85 15.71 16.42
N PRO A 209 -8.23 15.50 17.71
CA PRO A 209 -8.40 14.15 18.25
C PRO A 209 -9.32 13.28 17.40
N GLY A 210 -10.42 13.81 16.88
CA GLY A 210 -11.34 13.08 15.98
C GLY A 210 -10.69 12.63 14.68
N LYS A 211 -9.79 13.43 14.10
CA LYS A 211 -9.02 13.05 12.91
C LYS A 211 -7.99 11.95 13.23
N ILE A 212 -7.35 12.05 14.41
CA ILE A 212 -6.38 11.04 14.86
C ILE A 212 -7.10 9.70 15.09
N ILE A 213 -8.26 9.71 15.75
CA ILE A 213 -9.13 8.53 15.92
C ILE A 213 -9.43 7.89 14.56
N TRP A 214 -9.83 8.70 13.60
CA TRP A 214 -10.21 8.23 12.27
C TRP A 214 -9.06 7.56 11.53
N ILE A 215 -7.86 8.16 11.53
CA ILE A 215 -6.71 7.62 10.78
C ILE A 215 -6.06 6.43 11.48
N THR A 216 -6.03 6.41 12.81
CA THR A 216 -5.39 5.34 13.60
C THR A 216 -6.35 4.21 13.93
N GLY A 217 -7.65 4.51 14.07
CA GLY A 217 -8.67 3.59 14.55
C GLY A 217 -8.53 3.23 16.03
N MET A 218 -7.81 4.07 16.81
CA MET A 218 -7.67 3.96 18.26
C MET A 218 -8.88 4.57 18.97
N ASP A 219 -9.08 4.18 20.21
CA ASP A 219 -10.14 4.75 21.05
C ASP A 219 -9.75 6.13 21.59
N LYS A 220 -10.78 6.97 21.86
CA LYS A 220 -10.54 8.32 22.33
C LYS A 220 -9.71 8.40 23.61
N PRO A 221 -9.91 7.57 24.66
CA PRO A 221 -9.11 7.60 25.87
C PRO A 221 -7.62 7.33 25.63
N GLU A 222 -7.28 6.41 24.71
CA GLU A 222 -5.91 6.10 24.36
C GLU A 222 -5.20 7.30 23.69
N ILE A 223 -5.92 8.00 22.80
CA ILE A 223 -5.43 9.19 22.13
C ILE A 223 -5.28 10.35 23.10
N ASP A 224 -6.26 10.61 23.96
CA ASP A 224 -6.23 11.68 24.96
C ASP A 224 -5.04 11.49 25.90
N ASP A 225 -4.78 10.25 26.35
CA ASP A 225 -3.65 9.91 27.20
C ASP A 225 -2.30 10.08 26.47
N ALA A 226 -2.20 9.65 25.21
CA ALA A 226 -1.02 9.88 24.39
C ALA A 226 -0.73 11.36 24.15
N LEU A 227 -1.76 12.15 23.82
CA LEU A 227 -1.64 13.59 23.64
C LEU A 227 -1.17 14.30 24.91
N LEU A 228 -1.69 13.88 26.07
CA LEU A 228 -1.25 14.38 27.35
C LEU A 228 0.24 14.09 27.58
N ARG A 229 0.68 12.85 27.39
CA ARG A 229 2.09 12.46 27.54
C ARG A 229 3.01 13.21 26.56
N LEU A 230 2.62 13.32 25.29
CA LEU A 230 3.37 14.06 24.28
C LEU A 230 3.46 15.55 24.62
N SER A 231 2.39 16.13 25.20
CA SER A 231 2.40 17.51 25.70
C SER A 231 3.33 17.70 26.90
N MET A 232 3.32 16.74 27.85
CA MET A 232 4.23 16.73 29.01
C MET A 232 5.70 16.60 28.58
N LYS A 233 5.98 15.85 27.53
CA LYS A 233 7.32 15.75 26.91
C LYS A 233 7.70 16.98 26.08
N GLY A 234 6.80 17.96 25.92
CA GLY A 234 7.04 19.16 25.10
C GLY A 234 7.12 18.89 23.60
N LEU A 235 6.62 17.75 23.13
CA LEU A 235 6.66 17.36 21.71
C LEU A 235 5.49 17.95 20.93
N VAL A 236 4.34 18.12 21.57
CA VAL A 236 3.14 18.73 20.99
C VAL A 236 2.62 19.86 21.89
N VAL A 237 1.94 20.82 21.28
CA VAL A 237 1.31 21.96 21.96
C VAL A 237 -0.20 21.90 21.69
N ARG A 238 -0.98 21.93 22.79
CA ARG A 238 -2.43 22.04 22.73
C ARG A 238 -2.82 23.47 22.39
N LYS A 239 -3.70 23.65 21.44
CA LYS A 239 -4.28 24.94 21.04
C LYS A 239 -5.80 24.87 20.97
N GLU A 240 -6.44 26.02 21.06
CA GLU A 240 -7.89 26.16 20.94
C GLU A 240 -8.24 27.05 19.74
N LYS A 241 -9.14 26.60 18.90
CA LYS A 241 -9.75 27.39 17.85
C LYS A 241 -11.19 27.69 18.24
N LYS A 242 -11.51 28.98 18.36
CA LYS A 242 -12.90 29.42 18.62
C LYS A 242 -13.60 29.55 17.28
N ASN A 243 -14.62 28.73 17.06
CA ASN A 243 -15.62 28.91 16.01
C ASN A 243 -16.86 29.55 16.59
N PHE A 244 -17.74 30.09 15.75
CA PHE A 244 -18.93 30.85 16.19
C PHE A 244 -19.83 30.07 17.18
N PHE A 245 -19.77 28.72 17.17
CA PHE A 245 -20.64 27.86 17.97
C PHE A 245 -19.93 26.95 18.97
N ASN A 246 -18.62 26.67 18.76
CA ASN A 246 -17.87 25.73 19.59
C ASN A 246 -16.40 26.13 19.74
N LYS A 247 -15.80 25.70 20.86
CA LYS A 247 -14.35 25.67 21.03
C LYS A 247 -13.87 24.28 20.59
N GLU A 248 -12.99 24.25 19.61
CA GLU A 248 -12.34 23.03 19.18
C GLU A 248 -10.88 23.04 19.63
N GLU A 249 -10.47 21.94 20.23
CA GLU A 249 -9.09 21.72 20.62
C GLU A 249 -8.34 21.02 19.49
N TYR A 250 -7.14 21.49 19.20
CA TYR A 250 -6.25 20.88 18.24
C TYR A 250 -4.81 20.88 18.76
N PHE A 251 -3.95 20.07 18.14
CA PHE A 251 -2.60 19.85 18.58
C PHE A 251 -1.61 20.14 17.45
N GLU A 252 -0.55 20.84 17.75
CA GLU A 252 0.54 21.13 16.81
C GLU A 252 1.86 20.59 17.37
N LEU A 253 2.78 20.27 16.48
CA LEU A 253 4.17 19.99 16.88
C LEU A 253 4.76 21.19 17.59
N SER A 254 5.55 20.97 18.65
CA SER A 254 6.30 22.05 19.28
C SER A 254 7.25 22.71 18.27
N LYS A 255 7.54 24.01 18.47
CA LYS A 255 8.42 24.77 17.55
C LYS A 255 9.79 24.10 17.39
N GLU A 256 10.31 23.49 18.44
CA GLU A 256 11.58 22.76 18.41
C GLU A 256 11.51 21.54 17.48
N ILE A 257 10.45 20.74 17.58
CA ILE A 257 10.24 19.56 16.72
C ILE A 257 9.95 20.02 15.29
N ALA A 258 9.08 21.00 15.11
CA ALA A 258 8.75 21.52 13.78
C ALA A 258 9.97 22.07 13.04
N SER A 259 10.90 22.71 13.75
CA SER A 259 12.16 23.22 13.17
C SER A 259 13.12 22.09 12.75
N LYS A 260 13.25 21.04 13.55
CA LYS A 260 14.05 19.84 13.23
C LYS A 260 13.49 19.10 12.00
N VAL A 261 12.17 18.99 11.89
CA VAL A 261 11.48 18.41 10.74
C VAL A 261 11.68 19.25 9.48
N GLY A 262 11.62 20.58 9.61
CA GLY A 262 11.88 21.51 8.49
C GLY A 262 13.32 21.45 7.97
N THR A 263 14.31 21.20 8.84
CA THR A 263 15.72 21.02 8.44
C THR A 263 15.97 19.67 7.77
N LEU A 264 15.30 18.61 8.18
CA LEU A 264 15.35 17.31 7.52
C LEU A 264 14.77 17.34 6.10
N LYS A 265 13.72 18.13 5.86
CA LYS A 265 13.20 18.37 4.50
C LYS A 265 14.17 19.17 3.61
N ARG A 266 15.11 19.92 4.18
CA ARG A 266 16.10 20.71 3.44
C ARG A 266 17.43 19.99 3.21
N SER A 267 17.81 19.02 4.02
CA SER A 267 19.14 18.37 3.98
C SER A 267 19.22 17.01 3.30
N GLY A 268 18.11 16.43 2.90
CA GLY A 268 18.09 15.10 2.32
C GLY A 268 17.30 15.01 1.02
N PHE A 269 17.99 14.68 -0.05
CA PHE A 269 17.46 14.19 -1.32
C PHE A 269 16.76 15.18 -2.26
N MET A 270 17.57 16.01 -2.92
CA MET A 270 17.30 16.36 -4.30
C MET A 270 17.69 15.21 -5.25
N GLY A 271 17.05 14.08 -5.17
CA GLY A 271 16.88 13.18 -6.30
C GLY A 271 15.74 13.78 -7.13
N LYS A 272 15.97 14.00 -8.43
CA LYS A 272 14.97 14.49 -9.38
C LYS A 272 13.68 13.67 -9.21
N SER A 273 12.77 14.16 -8.36
CA SER A 273 11.42 13.66 -8.26
C SER A 273 10.75 13.94 -9.62
N ARG A 274 10.23 12.91 -10.27
CA ARG A 274 9.11 13.08 -11.20
C ARG A 274 8.12 13.98 -10.45
N GLU A 275 7.71 15.08 -11.08
CA GLU A 275 6.67 15.95 -10.57
C GLU A 275 5.44 15.09 -10.28
N VAL A 276 5.25 14.76 -9.01
CA VAL A 276 3.97 14.23 -8.52
C VAL A 276 3.06 15.44 -8.52
N SER A 277 2.08 15.44 -9.39
CA SER A 277 1.04 16.48 -9.42
C SER A 277 0.52 16.67 -8.00
N PRO A 278 0.44 17.91 -7.49
CA PRO A 278 0.00 18.15 -6.14
C PRO A 278 -1.40 17.56 -5.93
N PRO A 279 -1.75 17.10 -4.72
CA PRO A 279 -3.07 16.56 -4.41
C PRO A 279 -4.23 17.45 -4.85
N VAL A 280 -4.02 18.76 -4.86
CA VAL A 280 -4.94 19.81 -5.34
C VAL A 280 -5.28 19.65 -6.82
N GLN A 281 -4.32 19.32 -7.68
CA GLN A 281 -4.57 19.13 -9.11
C GLN A 281 -5.39 17.87 -9.36
N GLN A 282 -5.12 16.78 -8.65
CA GLN A 282 -5.89 15.54 -8.77
C GLN A 282 -7.36 15.74 -8.33
N LEU A 283 -7.61 16.52 -7.28
CA LEU A 283 -8.97 16.85 -6.85
C LEU A 283 -9.71 17.70 -7.87
N LYS A 284 -9.03 18.64 -8.55
CA LYS A 284 -9.60 19.40 -9.68
C LYS A 284 -9.95 18.49 -10.86
N ASP A 285 -9.06 17.56 -11.19
CA ASP A 285 -9.28 16.60 -12.27
C ASP A 285 -10.49 15.69 -11.99
N ILE A 286 -10.67 15.25 -10.74
CA ILE A 286 -11.85 14.47 -10.31
C ILE A 286 -13.12 15.31 -10.45
N SER A 287 -13.12 16.54 -9.96
CA SER A 287 -14.27 17.45 -10.04
C SER A 287 -14.67 17.72 -11.50
N GLU A 288 -13.69 17.87 -12.39
CA GLU A 288 -13.93 18.04 -13.83
C GLU A 288 -14.51 16.77 -14.47
N ILE A 289 -14.02 15.59 -14.10
CA ILE A 289 -14.56 14.31 -14.58
C ILE A 289 -16.00 14.11 -14.08
N LEU A 290 -16.29 14.42 -12.83
CA LEU A 290 -17.64 14.33 -12.26
C LEU A 290 -18.62 15.28 -12.97
N ALA A 291 -18.18 16.50 -13.31
CA ALA A 291 -18.99 17.45 -14.08
C ALA A 291 -19.32 16.90 -15.49
N LYS A 292 -18.31 16.42 -16.22
CA LYS A 292 -18.49 15.83 -17.54
C LYS A 292 -19.34 14.55 -17.52
N MET A 293 -19.19 13.75 -16.49
CA MET A 293 -20.02 12.56 -16.27
C MET A 293 -21.48 12.93 -16.01
N ARG A 294 -21.74 13.97 -15.20
CA ARG A 294 -23.09 14.48 -14.98
C ARG A 294 -23.74 14.93 -16.29
N ASP A 295 -23.00 15.69 -17.11
CA ASP A 295 -23.50 16.16 -18.40
C ASP A 295 -23.84 14.98 -19.33
N SER A 296 -23.02 13.91 -19.35
CA SER A 296 -23.32 12.70 -20.12
C SER A 296 -24.55 11.94 -19.62
N VAL A 297 -24.77 11.90 -18.30
CA VAL A 297 -25.99 11.35 -17.70
C VAL A 297 -27.21 12.17 -18.07
N GLU A 298 -27.11 13.50 -18.05
CA GLU A 298 -28.19 14.41 -18.45
C GLU A 298 -28.57 14.25 -19.92
N GLN A 299 -27.61 13.98 -20.78
CA GLN A 299 -27.80 13.71 -22.21
C GLN A 299 -28.28 12.27 -22.49
N GLY A 300 -28.19 11.38 -21.49
CA GLY A 300 -28.55 9.98 -21.65
C GLY A 300 -27.51 9.17 -22.43
N ASP A 301 -26.27 9.64 -22.49
CA ASP A 301 -25.18 8.96 -23.20
C ASP A 301 -24.53 7.90 -22.28
N VAL A 302 -24.95 6.65 -22.45
CA VAL A 302 -24.47 5.51 -21.67
C VAL A 302 -22.99 5.23 -21.93
N GLN A 303 -22.52 5.35 -23.17
CA GLN A 303 -21.13 5.01 -23.52
C GLN A 303 -20.16 6.01 -22.90
N THR A 304 -20.44 7.29 -23.02
CA THR A 304 -19.64 8.35 -22.40
C THR A 304 -19.70 8.28 -20.87
N THR A 305 -20.87 8.02 -20.30
CA THR A 305 -21.02 7.81 -18.85
C THR A 305 -20.17 6.65 -18.37
N MET A 306 -20.17 5.51 -19.07
CA MET A 306 -19.33 4.35 -18.73
C MET A 306 -17.83 4.66 -18.82
N ALA A 307 -17.40 5.39 -19.86
CA ALA A 307 -16.01 5.79 -20.01
C ALA A 307 -15.52 6.67 -18.84
N TYR A 308 -16.38 7.57 -18.32
CA TYR A 308 -16.07 8.36 -17.16
C TYR A 308 -16.05 7.52 -15.86
N PHE A 309 -16.94 6.52 -15.71
CA PHE A 309 -16.84 5.57 -14.60
C PHE A 309 -15.51 4.81 -14.61
N GLU A 310 -15.10 4.29 -15.75
CA GLU A 310 -13.83 3.58 -15.90
C GLU A 310 -12.65 4.49 -15.55
N LYS A 311 -12.68 5.74 -15.96
CA LYS A 311 -11.66 6.74 -15.66
C LYS A 311 -11.60 7.06 -14.15
N LEU A 312 -12.75 7.21 -13.49
CA LEU A 312 -12.83 7.47 -12.05
C LEU A 312 -12.38 6.28 -11.19
N ILE A 313 -12.64 5.05 -11.63
CA ILE A 313 -12.36 3.81 -10.86
C ILE A 313 -10.98 3.25 -11.16
N ASN A 314 -10.29 3.75 -12.20
CA ASN A 314 -8.98 3.26 -12.61
C ASN A 314 -7.90 3.57 -11.55
N PRO A 315 -7.24 2.56 -10.96
CA PRO A 315 -6.19 2.76 -9.95
C PRO A 315 -5.01 3.61 -10.45
N SER A 316 -4.70 3.57 -11.75
CA SER A 316 -3.62 4.37 -12.33
C SER A 316 -3.92 5.87 -12.36
N PHE A 317 -5.17 6.26 -12.24
CA PHE A 317 -5.59 7.67 -12.13
C PHE A 317 -5.48 8.19 -10.69
N HIS A 318 -5.50 7.30 -9.72
CA HIS A 318 -5.59 7.62 -8.30
C HIS A 318 -4.23 7.56 -7.59
N GLY A 319 -3.18 8.10 -8.10
CA GLY A 319 -1.82 8.07 -7.54
C GLY A 319 -1.66 8.42 -6.04
N SER A 320 -2.76 8.46 -5.27
CA SER A 320 -2.76 8.59 -3.81
C SER A 320 -3.76 7.64 -3.14
N THR A 321 -3.31 6.98 -2.07
CA THR A 321 -4.12 6.14 -1.18
C THR A 321 -5.38 6.83 -0.64
N MET A 322 -5.40 8.16 -0.60
CA MET A 322 -6.54 8.97 -0.13
C MET A 322 -7.71 8.94 -1.13
N ILE A 323 -7.42 8.96 -2.41
CA ILE A 323 -8.42 8.93 -3.49
C ILE A 323 -8.99 7.51 -3.66
N GLU A 324 -8.14 6.48 -3.60
CA GLU A 324 -8.59 5.08 -3.56
C GLU A 324 -9.56 4.81 -2.40
N ARG A 325 -9.28 5.41 -1.24
CA ARG A 325 -10.11 5.28 -0.06
C ARG A 325 -11.45 5.97 -0.22
N PHE A 326 -11.46 7.17 -0.80
CA PHE A 326 -12.67 7.91 -1.11
C PHE A 326 -13.62 7.11 -2.02
N PHE A 327 -13.09 6.44 -3.05
CA PHE A 327 -13.89 5.58 -3.94
C PHE A 327 -14.25 4.23 -3.32
N ASN A 328 -13.47 3.71 -2.37
CA ASN A 328 -13.83 2.51 -1.62
C ASN A 328 -14.94 2.76 -0.60
N GLU A 329 -15.06 3.99 -0.08
CA GLU A 329 -16.16 4.42 0.79
C GLU A 329 -17.46 4.64 -0.02
N HIS A 330 -17.36 5.00 -1.30
CA HIS A 330 -18.50 5.13 -2.22
C HIS A 330 -18.73 3.84 -3.02
N ARG A 331 -19.03 2.73 -2.31
CA ARG A 331 -19.38 1.42 -2.92
C ARG A 331 -20.50 1.53 -3.93
N ASP A 332 -21.36 2.53 -3.80
CA ASP A 332 -22.48 2.80 -4.69
C ASP A 332 -22.05 3.12 -6.11
N LEU A 333 -20.90 3.80 -6.32
CA LEU A 333 -20.38 4.06 -7.67
C LEU A 333 -20.11 2.78 -8.46
N ARG A 334 -19.49 1.76 -7.83
CA ARG A 334 -19.24 0.46 -8.48
C ARG A 334 -20.53 -0.30 -8.74
N LEU A 335 -21.50 -0.19 -7.82
CA LEU A 335 -22.80 -0.80 -7.99
C LEU A 335 -23.55 -0.18 -9.18
N TYR A 336 -23.52 1.14 -9.30
CA TYR A 336 -24.12 1.86 -10.43
C TYR A 336 -23.41 1.52 -11.75
N GLN A 337 -22.08 1.45 -11.78
CA GLN A 337 -21.31 1.03 -12.97
C GLN A 337 -21.72 -0.35 -13.43
N ASN A 338 -21.75 -1.33 -12.54
CA ASN A 338 -22.11 -2.70 -12.89
C ASN A 338 -23.54 -2.78 -13.42
N ARG A 339 -24.49 -2.11 -12.76
CA ARG A 339 -25.89 -2.08 -13.22
C ARG A 339 -26.06 -1.37 -14.57
N LEU A 340 -25.30 -0.30 -14.80
CA LEU A 340 -25.31 0.41 -16.08
C LEU A 340 -24.71 -0.47 -17.18
N LYS A 341 -23.66 -1.23 -16.90
CA LYS A 341 -23.07 -2.19 -17.82
C LYS A 341 -24.05 -3.30 -18.22
N ASP A 342 -24.82 -3.80 -17.25
CA ASP A 342 -25.75 -4.91 -17.46
C ASP A 342 -27.07 -4.48 -18.13
N LYS A 343 -27.61 -3.32 -17.78
CA LYS A 343 -28.95 -2.85 -18.17
C LYS A 343 -28.97 -1.66 -19.12
N GLY A 344 -27.80 -1.04 -19.35
CA GLY A 344 -27.61 0.04 -20.33
C GLY A 344 -28.57 1.23 -20.19
N GLN A 345 -29.15 1.65 -21.30
CA GLN A 345 -29.97 2.85 -21.46
C GLN A 345 -31.22 2.89 -20.55
N GLU A 346 -31.88 1.74 -20.37
CA GLU A 346 -33.08 1.64 -19.55
C GLU A 346 -32.77 1.97 -18.08
N TYR A 347 -31.65 1.46 -17.58
CA TYR A 347 -31.20 1.74 -16.21
C TYR A 347 -30.78 3.21 -16.03
N LEU A 348 -30.06 3.77 -17.01
CA LEU A 348 -29.68 5.17 -16.95
C LEU A 348 -30.91 6.08 -16.91
N ASN A 349 -31.89 5.86 -17.75
CA ASN A 349 -33.11 6.65 -17.81
C ASN A 349 -33.93 6.57 -16.52
N SER A 350 -34.04 5.39 -15.92
CA SER A 350 -34.83 5.18 -14.69
C SER A 350 -34.16 5.71 -13.42
N HIS A 351 -32.82 5.85 -13.41
CA HIS A 351 -32.04 6.26 -12.22
C HIS A 351 -31.26 7.56 -12.43
N LYS A 352 -31.58 8.30 -13.47
CA LYS A 352 -30.91 9.56 -13.84
C LYS A 352 -30.76 10.54 -12.69
N SER A 353 -31.85 10.76 -11.93
CA SER A 353 -31.86 11.67 -10.79
C SER A 353 -30.93 11.21 -9.67
N ASP A 354 -30.86 9.89 -9.42
CA ASP A 354 -30.04 9.33 -8.35
C ASP A 354 -28.55 9.38 -8.71
N PHE A 355 -28.22 9.16 -9.97
CA PHE A 355 -26.87 9.37 -10.51
C PHE A 355 -26.39 10.81 -10.32
N ILE A 356 -27.23 11.78 -10.69
CA ILE A 356 -26.90 13.20 -10.58
C ILE A 356 -26.70 13.59 -9.12
N LYS A 357 -27.59 13.15 -8.22
CA LYS A 357 -27.46 13.40 -6.77
C LYS A 357 -26.15 12.84 -6.22
N LEU A 358 -25.81 11.59 -6.56
CA LEU A 358 -24.59 10.95 -6.11
C LEU A 358 -23.35 11.73 -6.59
N MET A 359 -23.32 12.16 -7.85
CA MET A 359 -22.19 12.93 -8.39
C MET A 359 -22.05 14.31 -7.73
N ILE A 360 -23.17 14.98 -7.41
CA ILE A 360 -23.18 16.26 -6.68
C ILE A 360 -22.66 16.04 -5.25
N GLU A 361 -23.07 14.97 -4.58
CA GLU A 361 -22.59 14.64 -3.23
C GLU A 361 -21.07 14.38 -3.23
N ILE A 362 -20.59 13.61 -4.20
CA ILE A 362 -19.16 13.31 -4.35
C ILE A 362 -18.37 14.59 -4.65
N ASP A 363 -18.83 15.41 -5.59
CA ASP A 363 -18.18 16.68 -5.95
C ASP A 363 -18.16 17.68 -4.77
N SER A 364 -19.23 17.74 -3.98
CA SER A 364 -19.29 18.54 -2.76
C SER A 364 -18.25 18.08 -1.72
N LYS A 365 -18.08 16.78 -1.54
CA LYS A 365 -17.05 16.22 -0.64
C LYS A 365 -15.63 16.49 -1.16
N VAL A 366 -15.41 16.36 -2.47
CA VAL A 366 -14.15 16.68 -3.13
C VAL A 366 -13.80 18.17 -2.96
N LYS A 367 -14.78 19.07 -3.15
CA LYS A 367 -14.60 20.51 -2.96
C LYS A 367 -14.44 20.89 -1.49
N GLY A 368 -15.15 20.22 -0.59
CA GLY A 368 -15.01 20.41 0.86
C GLY A 368 -13.61 20.10 1.37
N THR A 369 -12.95 19.06 0.81
CA THR A 369 -11.55 18.77 1.09
C THR A 369 -10.60 19.84 0.50
N HIS A 370 -10.99 20.48 -0.61
CA HIS A 370 -10.23 21.58 -1.23
C HIS A 370 -10.26 22.86 -0.40
N PHE A 371 -11.41 23.20 0.21
CA PHE A 371 -11.56 24.39 1.06
C PHE A 371 -10.76 24.27 2.36
N SER A 372 -10.62 23.06 2.89
CA SER A 372 -9.80 22.82 4.09
C SER A 372 -8.29 23.01 3.84
N ASN A 373 -7.82 22.88 2.59
CA ASN A 373 -6.42 23.06 2.21
C ASN A 373 -6.07 24.51 1.79
N ASN A 374 -7.06 25.28 1.30
CA ASN A 374 -6.81 26.67 0.85
C ASN A 374 -6.87 27.73 1.98
N ILE A 375 -7.17 27.34 3.23
CA ILE A 375 -7.09 28.25 4.39
C ILE A 375 -5.66 28.33 4.96
N ILE A 376 -4.70 27.58 4.38
CA ILE A 376 -3.31 27.52 4.83
C ILE A 376 -2.39 28.47 4.03
N ASP A 377 -2.85 29.01 2.89
CA ASP A 377 -2.04 29.85 1.98
C ASP A 377 -2.45 31.34 1.95
N ASN A 378 -3.11 31.86 2.99
CA ASN A 378 -3.28 33.30 3.20
C ASN A 378 -2.99 33.71 4.64
#